data_6eb4dee30e781f3705852f87c0a9c597
#
_entry.id   6eb4dee30e781f3705852f87c0a9c597
#
_cell.length_a   1.000
_cell.length_b   1.000
_cell.length_c   1.000
_cell.angle_alpha   90.00
_cell.angle_beta   90.00
_cell.angle_gamma   90.00
#
_symmetry.space_group_name_H-M   'P 1'
#
loop_
_entity.id
_entity.type
_entity.pdbx_description
1 polymer ?
#
loop_
_entity_poly.entity_id
_entity_poly.type
_entity_poly.pdbx_seq_one_letter_code
_entity_poly.pdbx_strand_id
1 'polypeptide(L)'
;GKAITQMAYAKAGIVTPEMEYVAIRENMNCRELGIDTFITPEFVRDEIAAGRAVLPANINHPESEPMIIGRNFLVKINTNIGNSATTSSIDEEVEKAVWSCKWGGDTLMDLSTGDNIHETREWIVRNCPVPVGTVPIYQALEKVNGKVENLNWEIYKDTLIEQCEQGVDYFTIHAGIRRQNVHLADKRLCGIVSRGGSIMSKWCLVHDKESFLYEHFDDICDILAQYDVAVSLGDGLRPGCIADANDEAQFAELDTMGELVLRAWNKNVQAFIEGPGHVPLHKIKENMERQISHCHNAPFYTLGPLVTDIAPGYDHITSAIGAAQIGWLGTAMLCYVTPKEHLGLPNKEDVRIGVITYKIAAHAADLAKGHPGAQIRDNALSKARYEFRWRDQFHLSLDPDRALEYFNEGRHTDGEYCTMCGPNFCAMKLSRDLKNVGN
;
A
#
# COMPACT_ATOMS: atom_id res chain seq x y z
N GLY A 1 7.39 22.34 22.94
CA GLY A 1 5.96 22.23 22.68
C GLY A 1 5.46 20.83 23.03
N LYS A 2 4.17 20.68 23.21
CA LYS A 2 3.56 19.36 23.51
C LYS A 2 3.62 18.50 22.24
N ALA A 3 4.03 17.23 22.38
CA ALA A 3 4.03 16.29 21.25
C ALA A 3 2.59 16.03 20.78
N ILE A 4 2.38 16.04 19.46
CA ILE A 4 1.04 16.00 18.83
C ILE A 4 0.78 14.75 17.98
N THR A 5 1.78 13.87 17.85
CA THR A 5 1.62 12.68 17.00
C THR A 5 0.71 11.65 17.63
N GLN A 6 0.05 10.82 16.82
CA GLN A 6 -0.75 9.69 17.30
C GLN A 6 0.08 8.76 18.17
N MET A 7 1.35 8.52 17.81
CA MET A 7 2.26 7.72 18.65
C MET A 7 2.55 8.36 20.01
N ALA A 8 2.72 9.68 20.07
CA ALA A 8 2.92 10.37 21.33
C ALA A 8 1.69 10.25 22.25
N TYR A 9 0.49 10.41 21.72
CA TYR A 9 -0.75 10.19 22.45
C TYR A 9 -0.87 8.73 22.92
N ALA A 10 -0.60 7.79 22.03
CA ALA A 10 -0.67 6.36 22.33
C ALA A 10 0.28 5.98 23.46
N LYS A 11 1.54 6.43 23.43
CA LYS A 11 2.53 6.20 24.49
C LYS A 11 2.13 6.84 25.82
N ALA A 12 1.36 7.91 25.80
CA ALA A 12 0.79 8.55 26.99
C ALA A 12 -0.47 7.83 27.51
N GLY A 13 -0.90 6.74 26.89
CA GLY A 13 -2.08 5.99 27.27
C GLY A 13 -3.40 6.62 26.82
N ILE A 14 -3.36 7.58 25.89
CA ILE A 14 -4.53 8.34 25.43
C ILE A 14 -5.11 7.68 24.16
N VAL A 15 -6.39 7.39 24.19
CA VAL A 15 -7.18 7.04 23.01
C VAL A 15 -7.65 8.33 22.34
N THR A 16 -7.29 8.51 21.07
CA THR A 16 -7.72 9.66 20.28
C THR A 16 -9.04 9.38 19.55
N PRO A 17 -9.78 10.40 19.11
CA PRO A 17 -10.97 10.20 18.28
C PRO A 17 -10.65 9.40 16.98
N GLU A 18 -9.48 9.58 16.41
CA GLU A 18 -9.00 8.85 15.23
C GLU A 18 -8.86 7.35 15.52
N MET A 19 -8.36 6.98 16.69
CA MET A 19 -8.26 5.58 17.14
C MET A 19 -9.64 4.94 17.34
N GLU A 20 -10.61 5.69 17.85
CA GLU A 20 -12.01 5.25 17.97
C GLU A 20 -12.61 5.01 16.59
N TYR A 21 -12.41 5.94 15.66
CA TYR A 21 -12.87 5.81 14.28
C TYR A 21 -12.28 4.56 13.60
N VAL A 22 -10.99 4.33 13.76
CA VAL A 22 -10.30 3.13 13.24
C VAL A 22 -10.92 1.85 13.78
N ALA A 23 -11.19 1.77 15.09
CA ALA A 23 -11.80 0.59 15.70
C ALA A 23 -13.18 0.30 15.11
N ILE A 24 -14.02 1.33 14.94
CA ILE A 24 -15.33 1.21 14.30
C ILE A 24 -15.19 0.69 12.87
N ARG A 25 -14.28 1.26 12.10
CA ARG A 25 -14.03 0.90 10.70
C ARG A 25 -13.56 -0.54 10.55
N GLU A 26 -12.62 -0.98 11.38
CA GLU A 26 -12.10 -2.36 11.37
C GLU A 26 -13.16 -3.40 11.77
N ASN A 27 -14.18 -3.03 12.55
CA ASN A 27 -15.25 -3.91 12.98
C ASN A 27 -16.47 -3.93 12.03
N MET A 28 -16.51 -3.11 10.98
CA MET A 28 -17.73 -2.92 10.18
C MET A 28 -18.36 -4.24 9.71
N ASN A 29 -17.55 -5.17 9.20
CA ASN A 29 -18.04 -6.46 8.73
C ASN A 29 -18.34 -7.46 9.88
N CYS A 30 -17.90 -7.17 11.09
CA CYS A 30 -18.14 -8.04 12.25
C CYS A 30 -19.49 -7.79 12.92
N ARG A 31 -20.15 -6.67 12.65
CA ARG A 31 -21.44 -6.32 13.25
C ARG A 31 -22.55 -7.32 12.96
N GLU A 32 -22.56 -7.86 11.74
CA GLU A 32 -23.53 -8.89 11.34
C GLU A 32 -23.40 -10.21 12.14
N LEU A 33 -22.23 -10.43 12.76
CA LEU A 33 -22.00 -11.55 13.68
C LEU A 33 -22.32 -11.20 15.13
N GLY A 34 -22.75 -9.97 15.41
CA GLY A 34 -22.89 -9.46 16.78
C GLY A 34 -21.54 -9.24 17.48
N ILE A 35 -20.46 -9.13 16.72
CA ILE A 35 -19.10 -8.88 17.23
C ILE A 35 -18.68 -7.48 16.80
N ASP A 36 -19.00 -6.47 17.59
CA ASP A 36 -18.63 -5.07 17.33
C ASP A 36 -17.39 -4.62 18.13
N THR A 37 -16.80 -5.52 18.91
CA THR A 37 -15.66 -5.25 19.79
C THR A 37 -14.44 -6.10 19.46
N PHE A 38 -14.33 -6.64 18.24
CA PHE A 38 -13.17 -7.42 17.81
C PHE A 38 -11.89 -6.60 17.86
N ILE A 39 -11.96 -5.35 17.36
CA ILE A 39 -10.91 -4.35 17.52
C ILE A 39 -11.43 -3.27 18.46
N THR A 40 -10.73 -3.03 19.57
CA THR A 40 -11.06 -1.96 20.52
C THR A 40 -10.20 -0.72 20.27
N PRO A 41 -10.65 0.49 20.65
CA PRO A 41 -9.81 1.69 20.57
C PRO A 41 -8.52 1.56 21.37
N GLU A 42 -8.55 0.88 22.51
CA GLU A 42 -7.38 0.58 23.36
C GLU A 42 -6.40 -0.32 22.64
N PHE A 43 -6.87 -1.32 21.91
CA PHE A 43 -6.02 -2.17 21.09
C PHE A 43 -5.31 -1.36 19.99
N VAL A 44 -6.04 -0.46 19.30
CA VAL A 44 -5.45 0.44 18.30
C VAL A 44 -4.35 1.29 18.93
N ARG A 45 -4.65 1.92 20.09
CA ARG A 45 -3.67 2.71 20.85
C ARG A 45 -2.41 1.88 21.17
N ASP A 46 -2.58 0.69 21.70
CA ASP A 46 -1.46 -0.14 22.14
C ASP A 46 -0.59 -0.62 20.95
N GLU A 47 -1.20 -0.91 19.83
CA GLU A 47 -0.48 -1.25 18.59
C GLU A 47 0.33 -0.05 18.06
N ILE A 48 -0.22 1.15 18.10
CA ILE A 48 0.49 2.38 17.70
C ILE A 48 1.63 2.67 18.68
N ALA A 49 1.38 2.58 19.99
CA ALA A 49 2.39 2.83 21.03
C ALA A 49 3.60 1.88 20.90
N ALA A 50 3.36 0.64 20.53
CA ALA A 50 4.40 -0.37 20.34
C ALA A 50 5.10 -0.28 18.97
N GLY A 51 4.66 0.60 18.06
CA GLY A 51 5.20 0.73 16.71
C GLY A 51 4.73 -0.35 15.74
N ARG A 52 3.81 -1.23 16.14
CA ARG A 52 3.27 -2.30 15.27
C ARG A 52 2.20 -1.83 14.31
N ALA A 53 1.71 -0.61 14.46
CA ALA A 53 0.72 -0.02 13.57
C ALA A 53 0.99 1.47 13.35
N VAL A 54 0.53 1.98 12.20
CA VAL A 54 0.63 3.38 11.80
C VAL A 54 -0.75 3.90 11.46
N LEU A 55 -1.12 5.03 12.05
CA LEU A 55 -2.29 5.82 11.73
C LEU A 55 -1.82 7.11 11.06
N PRO A 56 -1.68 7.15 9.72
CA PRO A 56 -1.18 8.33 9.03
C PRO A 56 -2.27 9.42 9.00
N ALA A 57 -1.97 10.58 9.58
CA ALA A 57 -2.93 11.66 9.70
C ALA A 57 -2.23 13.01 9.90
N ASN A 58 -1.76 13.62 8.81
CA ASN A 58 -1.22 14.98 8.86
C ASN A 58 -2.27 15.96 9.37
N ILE A 59 -1.90 16.81 10.31
CA ILE A 59 -2.78 17.85 10.87
C ILE A 59 -3.35 18.81 9.80
N ASN A 60 -2.70 18.91 8.66
CA ASN A 60 -3.07 19.76 7.51
C ASN A 60 -3.86 19.01 6.42
N HIS A 61 -4.29 17.77 6.68
CA HIS A 61 -5.14 16.98 5.77
C HIS A 61 -6.45 16.58 6.45
N PRO A 62 -7.33 17.55 6.77
CA PRO A 62 -8.59 17.28 7.47
C PRO A 62 -9.60 16.49 6.62
N GLU A 63 -9.43 16.43 5.30
CA GLU A 63 -10.28 15.69 4.38
C GLU A 63 -10.09 14.17 4.50
N SER A 64 -8.97 13.72 5.07
CA SER A 64 -8.67 12.30 5.19
C SER A 64 -9.48 11.63 6.31
N GLU A 65 -10.07 10.48 6.00
CA GLU A 65 -10.67 9.61 7.00
C GLU A 65 -9.59 8.78 7.70
N PRO A 66 -9.64 8.67 9.04
CA PRO A 66 -8.67 7.85 9.78
C PRO A 66 -8.68 6.39 9.35
N MET A 67 -7.48 5.81 9.19
CA MET A 67 -7.27 4.41 8.87
C MET A 67 -6.02 3.88 9.58
N ILE A 68 -5.83 2.58 9.59
CA ILE A 68 -4.70 1.93 10.26
C ILE A 68 -3.95 1.00 9.32
N ILE A 69 -2.63 1.02 9.43
CA ILE A 69 -1.72 0.12 8.72
C ILE A 69 -1.01 -0.73 9.77
N GLY A 70 -1.32 -2.01 9.85
CA GLY A 70 -0.73 -2.90 10.85
C GLY A 70 -1.08 -4.36 10.58
N ARG A 71 -0.15 -5.27 10.93
CA ARG A 71 -0.31 -6.71 10.71
C ARG A 71 -1.55 -7.29 11.40
N ASN A 72 -1.94 -6.72 12.54
CA ASN A 72 -3.07 -7.20 13.34
C ASN A 72 -4.41 -6.57 12.95
N PHE A 73 -4.45 -5.91 11.81
CA PHE A 73 -5.64 -5.29 11.21
C PHE A 73 -5.88 -5.84 9.82
N LEU A 74 -6.98 -5.42 9.19
CA LEU A 74 -7.24 -5.75 7.80
C LEU A 74 -6.06 -5.30 6.93
N VAL A 75 -5.70 -6.12 5.94
CA VAL A 75 -4.66 -5.78 4.96
C VAL A 75 -5.15 -4.63 4.10
N LYS A 76 -4.35 -3.57 4.01
CA LYS A 76 -4.66 -2.35 3.25
C LYS A 76 -3.98 -2.38 1.88
N ILE A 77 -4.52 -1.63 0.95
CA ILE A 77 -3.89 -1.42 -0.35
C ILE A 77 -3.56 0.04 -0.58
N ASN A 78 -2.39 0.29 -1.14
CA ASN A 78 -1.98 1.59 -1.64
C ASN A 78 -2.09 1.63 -3.16
N THR A 79 -2.55 2.77 -3.69
CA THR A 79 -2.57 3.04 -5.12
C THR A 79 -1.54 4.11 -5.46
N ASN A 80 -0.87 3.95 -6.58
CA ASN A 80 0.08 4.93 -7.09
C ASN A 80 -0.52 5.65 -8.28
N ILE A 81 -0.43 6.98 -8.25
CA ILE A 81 -0.73 7.85 -9.39
C ILE A 81 0.43 8.83 -9.55
N GLY A 82 0.38 9.66 -10.56
CA GLY A 82 1.35 10.70 -10.78
C GLY A 82 1.56 10.96 -12.26
N ASN A 83 1.84 12.23 -12.61
CA ASN A 83 2.23 12.61 -13.97
C ASN A 83 3.71 12.32 -14.21
N SER A 84 4.08 12.33 -15.47
CA SER A 84 5.48 12.35 -15.92
C SER A 84 5.69 13.54 -16.86
N ALA A 85 6.94 13.81 -17.20
CA ALA A 85 7.29 14.90 -18.13
C ALA A 85 6.63 14.77 -19.51
N THR A 86 6.16 13.58 -19.87
CA THR A 86 5.62 13.27 -21.20
C THR A 86 4.14 12.92 -21.19
N THR A 87 3.51 12.71 -20.04
CA THR A 87 2.18 12.10 -19.97
C THR A 87 1.41 12.59 -18.75
N SER A 88 0.10 12.84 -18.97
CA SER A 88 -0.92 13.17 -17.98
C SER A 88 -0.94 14.65 -17.55
N SER A 89 -2.13 15.15 -17.30
CA SER A 89 -2.42 16.49 -16.77
C SER A 89 -2.79 16.43 -15.29
N ILE A 90 -2.90 17.60 -14.64
CA ILE A 90 -3.38 17.70 -13.26
C ILE A 90 -4.80 17.13 -13.13
N ASP A 91 -5.70 17.49 -14.04
CA ASP A 91 -7.09 17.01 -14.02
C ASP A 91 -7.18 15.49 -14.16
N GLU A 92 -6.38 14.88 -15.02
CA GLU A 92 -6.31 13.42 -15.18
C GLU A 92 -5.81 12.74 -13.91
N GLU A 93 -4.81 13.32 -13.22
CA GLU A 93 -4.29 12.77 -11.97
C GLU A 93 -5.30 12.88 -10.83
N VAL A 94 -6.02 14.00 -10.71
CA VAL A 94 -7.09 14.17 -9.73
C VAL A 94 -8.23 13.18 -10.01
N GLU A 95 -8.62 13.00 -11.26
CA GLU A 95 -9.64 12.02 -11.65
C GLU A 95 -9.20 10.58 -11.27
N LYS A 96 -7.96 10.21 -11.53
CA LYS A 96 -7.40 8.90 -11.12
C LYS A 96 -7.39 8.74 -9.60
N ALA A 97 -7.06 9.79 -8.85
CA ALA A 97 -7.07 9.79 -7.39
C ALA A 97 -8.47 9.48 -6.84
N VAL A 98 -9.48 10.23 -7.28
CA VAL A 98 -10.89 10.03 -6.90
C VAL A 98 -11.37 8.64 -7.30
N TRP A 99 -11.01 8.20 -8.50
CA TRP A 99 -11.36 6.89 -9.03
C TRP A 99 -10.77 5.74 -8.20
N SER A 100 -9.51 5.85 -7.78
CA SER A 100 -8.86 4.86 -6.94
C SER A 100 -9.56 4.70 -5.58
N CYS A 101 -9.98 5.82 -4.98
CA CYS A 101 -10.76 5.81 -3.73
C CYS A 101 -12.12 5.15 -3.92
N LYS A 102 -12.82 5.44 -5.02
CA LYS A 102 -14.11 4.83 -5.36
C LYS A 102 -14.02 3.30 -5.41
N TRP A 103 -12.95 2.76 -5.96
CA TRP A 103 -12.76 1.31 -6.11
C TRP A 103 -12.13 0.64 -4.88
N GLY A 104 -11.75 1.41 -3.87
CA GLY A 104 -11.35 0.89 -2.56
C GLY A 104 -9.88 1.00 -2.22
N GLY A 105 -9.13 1.88 -2.88
CA GLY A 105 -7.78 2.23 -2.45
C GLY A 105 -7.80 2.81 -1.04
N ASP A 106 -7.02 2.24 -0.12
CA ASP A 106 -6.99 2.66 1.28
C ASP A 106 -6.03 3.82 1.53
N THR A 107 -4.99 3.92 0.74
CA THR A 107 -4.06 5.06 0.66
C THR A 107 -3.75 5.37 -0.79
N LEU A 108 -3.17 6.55 -1.02
CA LEU A 108 -2.77 7.00 -2.34
C LEU A 108 -1.39 7.63 -2.28
N MET A 109 -0.48 7.23 -3.18
CA MET A 109 0.78 7.93 -3.36
C MET A 109 0.78 8.73 -4.66
N ASP A 110 1.16 10.00 -4.55
CA ASP A 110 1.45 10.87 -5.70
C ASP A 110 2.95 10.76 -6.03
N LEU A 111 3.27 10.06 -7.10
CA LEU A 111 4.62 9.84 -7.61
C LEU A 111 4.97 10.76 -8.78
N SER A 112 4.33 11.92 -8.90
CA SER A 112 4.55 12.88 -9.96
C SER A 112 6.02 13.28 -10.08
N THR A 113 6.53 13.27 -11.32
CA THR A 113 7.90 13.65 -11.68
C THR A 113 7.95 14.69 -12.80
N GLY A 114 6.78 15.08 -13.33
CA GLY A 114 6.67 16.10 -14.38
C GLY A 114 6.70 17.52 -13.85
N ASP A 115 6.32 18.46 -14.68
CA ASP A 115 6.18 19.87 -14.27
C ASP A 115 4.99 20.04 -13.29
N ASN A 116 5.02 21.10 -12.49
CA ASN A 116 3.95 21.46 -11.54
C ASN A 116 3.67 20.41 -10.46
N ILE A 117 4.70 19.76 -9.93
CA ILE A 117 4.56 18.76 -8.85
C ILE A 117 3.81 19.35 -7.64
N HIS A 118 4.15 20.57 -7.22
CA HIS A 118 3.50 21.24 -6.09
C HIS A 118 2.00 21.45 -6.32
N GLU A 119 1.61 21.99 -7.46
CA GLU A 119 0.22 22.27 -7.80
C GLU A 119 -0.59 20.96 -7.97
N THR A 120 -0.03 19.98 -8.65
CA THR A 120 -0.65 18.67 -8.82
C THR A 120 -0.96 18.04 -7.46
N ARG A 121 -0.01 18.06 -6.54
CA ARG A 121 -0.18 17.52 -5.19
C ARG A 121 -1.24 18.27 -4.40
N GLU A 122 -1.27 19.61 -4.48
CA GLU A 122 -2.29 20.42 -3.79
C GLU A 122 -3.71 19.98 -4.20
N TRP A 123 -3.97 19.85 -5.48
CA TRP A 123 -5.25 19.40 -6.00
C TRP A 123 -5.58 17.96 -5.56
N ILE A 124 -4.60 17.07 -5.58
CA ILE A 124 -4.80 15.69 -5.13
C ILE A 124 -5.16 15.63 -3.65
N VAL A 125 -4.38 16.28 -2.79
CA VAL A 125 -4.61 16.25 -1.33
C VAL A 125 -5.98 16.82 -0.96
N ARG A 126 -6.36 17.95 -1.57
CA ARG A 126 -7.68 18.58 -1.28
C ARG A 126 -8.87 17.78 -1.78
N ASN A 127 -8.70 16.83 -2.68
CA ASN A 127 -9.77 15.99 -3.23
C ASN A 127 -9.69 14.52 -2.80
N CYS A 128 -8.81 14.17 -1.87
CA CYS A 128 -8.54 12.80 -1.48
C CYS A 128 -8.95 12.52 -0.03
N PRO A 129 -9.95 11.62 0.19
CA PRO A 129 -10.43 11.27 1.52
C PRO A 129 -9.61 10.18 2.20
N VAL A 130 -8.50 9.75 1.59
CA VAL A 130 -7.57 8.76 2.14
C VAL A 130 -6.20 9.39 2.37
N PRO A 131 -5.35 8.80 3.24
CA PRO A 131 -3.99 9.30 3.41
C PRO A 131 -3.22 9.35 2.10
N VAL A 132 -2.50 10.46 1.89
CA VAL A 132 -1.67 10.71 0.71
C VAL A 132 -0.20 10.59 1.09
N GLY A 133 0.53 9.77 0.34
CA GLY A 133 1.98 9.63 0.43
C GLY A 133 2.70 10.24 -0.76
N THR A 134 3.96 10.62 -0.56
CA THR A 134 4.84 11.13 -1.61
C THR A 134 6.26 10.60 -1.45
N VAL A 135 7.09 10.86 -2.45
CA VAL A 135 8.55 10.63 -2.41
C VAL A 135 9.22 11.99 -2.58
N PRO A 136 9.55 12.70 -1.49
CA PRO A 136 10.00 14.09 -1.55
C PRO A 136 11.27 14.33 -2.39
N ILE A 137 12.13 13.32 -2.52
CA ILE A 137 13.35 13.43 -3.32
C ILE A 137 13.05 13.72 -4.81
N TYR A 138 11.88 13.35 -5.32
CA TYR A 138 11.50 13.64 -6.70
C TYR A 138 11.33 15.13 -6.94
N GLN A 139 10.65 15.83 -6.03
CA GLN A 139 10.51 17.29 -6.13
C GLN A 139 11.83 18.00 -5.82
N ALA A 140 12.61 17.50 -4.87
CA ALA A 140 13.94 18.05 -4.60
C ALA A 140 14.84 17.96 -5.85
N LEU A 141 14.77 16.85 -6.57
CA LEU A 141 15.51 16.67 -7.82
C LEU A 141 15.02 17.61 -8.94
N GLU A 142 13.72 17.84 -9.02
CA GLU A 142 13.14 18.82 -9.95
C GLU A 142 13.67 20.24 -9.65
N LYS A 143 13.75 20.63 -8.38
CA LYS A 143 14.29 21.95 -7.94
C LYS A 143 15.75 22.19 -8.37
N VAL A 144 16.50 21.13 -8.62
CA VAL A 144 17.89 21.21 -9.12
C VAL A 144 18.01 20.80 -10.60
N ASN A 145 16.91 20.89 -11.35
CA ASN A 145 16.84 20.59 -12.79
C ASN A 145 17.33 19.18 -13.15
N GLY A 146 17.05 18.20 -12.30
CA GLY A 146 17.43 16.80 -12.52
C GLY A 146 18.90 16.48 -12.29
N LYS A 147 19.68 17.40 -11.77
CA LYS A 147 21.11 17.22 -11.48
C LYS A 147 21.31 16.67 -10.08
N VAL A 148 21.45 15.34 -9.98
CA VAL A 148 21.60 14.64 -8.70
C VAL A 148 22.75 15.20 -7.85
N GLU A 149 23.85 15.57 -8.47
CA GLU A 149 25.03 16.16 -7.80
C GLU A 149 24.75 17.48 -7.10
N ASN A 150 23.68 18.17 -7.47
CA ASN A 150 23.28 19.46 -6.87
C ASN A 150 22.31 19.31 -5.70
N LEU A 151 21.85 18.09 -5.41
CA LEU A 151 21.03 17.82 -4.23
C LEU A 151 21.85 18.04 -2.96
N ASN A 152 21.19 18.55 -1.93
CA ASN A 152 21.75 18.67 -0.60
C ASN A 152 20.65 18.65 0.47
N TRP A 153 21.06 18.61 1.73
CA TRP A 153 20.13 18.58 2.86
C TRP A 153 19.19 19.79 2.90
N GLU A 154 19.68 21.01 2.64
CA GLU A 154 18.87 22.22 2.75
C GLU A 154 17.71 22.22 1.75
N ILE A 155 17.97 21.84 0.49
CA ILE A 155 16.94 21.74 -0.56
C ILE A 155 15.92 20.65 -0.18
N TYR A 156 16.40 19.52 0.32
CA TYR A 156 15.54 18.41 0.74
C TYR A 156 14.68 18.81 1.95
N LYS A 157 15.27 19.44 2.95
CA LYS A 157 14.57 19.94 4.13
C LYS A 157 13.44 20.90 3.78
N ASP A 158 13.72 21.88 2.92
CA ASP A 158 12.70 22.85 2.46
C ASP A 158 11.57 22.13 1.73
N THR A 159 11.88 21.11 0.94
CA THR A 159 10.89 20.29 0.24
C THR A 159 10.02 19.48 1.21
N LEU A 160 10.62 18.91 2.26
CA LEU A 160 9.87 18.20 3.31
C LEU A 160 8.87 19.13 4.01
N ILE A 161 9.31 20.31 4.42
CA ILE A 161 8.47 21.29 5.13
C ILE A 161 7.31 21.71 4.21
N GLU A 162 7.59 22.03 2.96
CA GLU A 162 6.57 22.37 1.96
C GLU A 162 5.48 21.30 1.86
N GLN A 163 5.86 20.03 1.76
CA GLN A 163 4.92 18.94 1.64
C GLN A 163 4.17 18.64 2.94
N CYS A 164 4.82 18.80 4.09
CA CYS A 164 4.15 18.73 5.39
C CYS A 164 3.05 19.79 5.51
N GLU A 165 3.34 21.01 5.10
CA GLU A 165 2.39 22.13 5.14
C GLU A 165 1.20 21.94 4.19
N GLN A 166 1.42 21.27 3.05
CA GLN A 166 0.35 20.93 2.11
C GLN A 166 -0.61 19.83 2.63
N GLY A 167 -0.17 19.00 3.57
CA GLY A 167 -1.01 17.98 4.14
C GLY A 167 -0.67 16.55 3.74
N VAL A 168 0.52 16.28 3.22
CA VAL A 168 0.97 14.92 2.92
C VAL A 168 1.08 14.11 4.22
N ASP A 169 0.53 12.90 4.25
CA ASP A 169 0.37 12.10 5.45
C ASP A 169 1.55 11.19 5.75
N TYR A 170 2.28 10.75 4.73
CA TYR A 170 3.49 9.97 4.89
C TYR A 170 4.46 10.16 3.73
N PHE A 171 5.75 10.04 4.02
CA PHE A 171 6.81 10.17 3.04
C PHE A 171 7.58 8.87 2.89
N THR A 172 7.79 8.44 1.65
CA THR A 172 8.83 7.47 1.34
C THR A 172 10.19 8.16 1.35
N ILE A 173 11.06 7.72 2.24
CA ILE A 173 12.40 8.27 2.43
C ILE A 173 13.43 7.14 2.36
N HIS A 174 14.30 7.18 1.35
CA HIS A 174 15.32 6.17 1.09
C HIS A 174 16.56 6.36 1.99
N ALA A 175 16.33 6.53 3.29
CA ALA A 175 17.40 6.77 4.28
C ALA A 175 18.22 5.50 4.59
N GLY A 176 17.74 4.33 4.21
CA GLY A 176 18.46 3.05 4.35
C GLY A 176 19.58 2.84 3.33
N ILE A 177 19.65 3.67 2.29
CA ILE A 177 20.78 3.67 1.36
C ILE A 177 22.02 4.20 2.07
N ARG A 178 23.02 3.33 2.20
CA ARG A 178 24.32 3.67 2.78
C ARG A 178 25.40 3.60 1.71
N ARG A 179 26.32 4.57 1.71
CA ARG A 179 27.42 4.58 0.76
C ARG A 179 28.16 3.23 0.68
N GLN A 180 28.41 2.65 1.83
CA GLN A 180 29.11 1.36 1.93
C GLN A 180 28.37 0.18 1.31
N ASN A 181 27.05 0.27 1.12
CA ASN A 181 26.20 -0.83 0.64
C ASN A 181 25.84 -0.73 -0.85
N VAL A 182 26.11 0.42 -1.50
CA VAL A 182 25.73 0.64 -2.90
C VAL A 182 26.34 -0.44 -3.82
N HIS A 183 27.60 -0.80 -3.60
CA HIS A 183 28.32 -1.79 -4.43
C HIS A 183 27.80 -3.23 -4.27
N LEU A 184 27.01 -3.51 -3.23
CA LEU A 184 26.41 -4.84 -3.07
C LEU A 184 25.46 -5.17 -4.23
N ALA A 185 24.93 -4.15 -4.92
CA ALA A 185 24.05 -4.31 -6.08
C ALA A 185 24.81 -4.57 -7.40
N ASP A 186 26.14 -4.47 -7.43
CA ASP A 186 26.93 -4.60 -8.66
C ASP A 186 26.84 -5.99 -9.32
N LYS A 187 26.55 -7.01 -8.54
CA LYS A 187 26.41 -8.40 -9.02
C LYS A 187 25.00 -8.76 -9.47
N ARG A 188 24.05 -7.84 -9.34
CA ARG A 188 22.66 -8.08 -9.67
C ARG A 188 22.42 -8.19 -11.17
N LEU A 189 21.43 -8.99 -11.54
CA LEU A 189 20.93 -9.06 -12.91
C LEU A 189 20.26 -7.74 -13.33
N CYS A 190 19.49 -7.12 -12.43
CA CYS A 190 18.74 -5.90 -12.70
C CYS A 190 19.26 -4.64 -12.00
N GLY A 191 20.38 -4.71 -11.29
CA GLY A 191 20.98 -3.55 -10.63
C GLY A 191 20.07 -2.89 -9.58
N ILE A 192 19.98 -1.56 -9.61
CA ILE A 192 19.11 -0.77 -8.74
C ILE A 192 17.94 -0.23 -9.55
N VAL A 193 16.72 -0.68 -9.25
CA VAL A 193 15.51 -0.34 -10.01
C VAL A 193 14.66 0.72 -9.34
N SER A 194 14.89 1.02 -8.07
CA SER A 194 14.21 2.10 -7.36
C SER A 194 14.71 3.46 -7.86
N ARG A 195 13.78 4.35 -8.24
CA ARG A 195 14.15 5.73 -8.64
C ARG A 195 14.84 6.49 -7.51
N GLY A 196 14.24 6.47 -6.32
CA GLY A 196 14.84 7.11 -5.14
C GLY A 196 16.16 6.45 -4.72
N GLY A 197 16.22 5.12 -4.79
CA GLY A 197 17.44 4.36 -4.53
C GLY A 197 18.56 4.69 -5.49
N SER A 198 18.27 4.80 -6.79
CA SER A 198 19.25 5.19 -7.81
C SER A 198 19.75 6.62 -7.62
N ILE A 199 18.87 7.56 -7.30
CA ILE A 199 19.21 8.95 -7.02
C ILE A 199 20.19 9.03 -5.85
N MET A 200 19.85 8.42 -4.73
CA MET A 200 20.71 8.48 -3.54
C MET A 200 22.00 7.69 -3.68
N SER A 201 21.98 6.55 -4.36
CA SER A 201 23.19 5.79 -4.66
C SER A 201 24.16 6.59 -5.52
N LYS A 202 23.65 7.23 -6.58
CA LYS A 202 24.47 8.12 -7.43
C LYS A 202 25.02 9.29 -6.63
N TRP A 203 24.21 9.91 -5.79
CA TRP A 203 24.66 11.04 -4.94
C TRP A 203 25.82 10.62 -4.03
N CYS A 204 25.69 9.47 -3.34
CA CYS A 204 26.75 8.96 -2.46
C CYS A 204 28.06 8.71 -3.19
N LEU A 205 28.01 8.14 -4.40
CA LEU A 205 29.19 7.84 -5.18
C LEU A 205 29.85 9.09 -5.78
N VAL A 206 29.04 10.02 -6.31
CA VAL A 206 29.55 11.28 -6.89
C VAL A 206 30.26 12.14 -5.84
N HIS A 207 29.68 12.25 -4.65
CA HIS A 207 30.25 13.05 -3.57
C HIS A 207 31.26 12.30 -2.70
N ASP A 208 31.36 10.99 -2.86
CA ASP A 208 32.14 10.10 -1.98
C ASP A 208 31.81 10.33 -0.50
N LYS A 209 30.50 10.42 -0.20
CA LYS A 209 29.97 10.72 1.14
C LYS A 209 28.82 9.80 1.50
N GLU A 210 28.57 9.69 2.81
CA GLU A 210 27.35 9.07 3.32
C GLU A 210 26.11 9.86 2.89
N SER A 211 25.01 9.15 2.69
CA SER A 211 23.71 9.75 2.37
C SER A 211 23.30 10.82 3.36
N PHE A 212 22.94 12.02 2.88
CA PHE A 212 22.41 13.08 3.75
C PHE A 212 21.06 12.68 4.38
N LEU A 213 20.29 11.78 3.76
CA LEU A 213 19.05 11.25 4.34
C LEU A 213 19.32 10.40 5.58
N TYR A 214 20.39 9.61 5.57
CA TYR A 214 20.83 8.85 6.72
C TYR A 214 21.40 9.76 7.81
N GLU A 215 22.31 10.66 7.46
CA GLU A 215 22.98 11.56 8.42
C GLU A 215 22.00 12.50 9.11
N HIS A 216 20.99 13.01 8.39
CA HIS A 216 19.99 13.94 8.90
C HIS A 216 18.66 13.26 9.27
N PHE A 217 18.66 11.94 9.48
CA PHE A 217 17.41 11.24 9.74
C PHE A 217 16.69 11.72 11.00
N ASP A 218 17.43 12.05 12.07
CA ASP A 218 16.83 12.60 13.29
C ASP A 218 16.23 14.00 13.04
N ASP A 219 16.89 14.83 12.25
CA ASP A 219 16.36 16.14 11.84
C ASP A 219 15.08 15.99 11.00
N ILE A 220 15.04 14.99 10.13
CA ILE A 220 13.84 14.64 9.36
C ILE A 220 12.72 14.28 10.33
N CYS A 221 12.96 13.41 11.30
CA CYS A 221 11.96 13.01 12.29
C CYS A 221 11.45 14.20 13.13
N ASP A 222 12.31 15.13 13.49
CA ASP A 222 11.91 16.34 14.21
C ASP A 222 10.95 17.22 13.39
N ILE A 223 11.12 17.28 12.07
CA ILE A 223 10.18 17.96 11.17
C ILE A 223 8.86 17.20 11.12
N LEU A 224 8.89 15.90 10.87
CA LEU A 224 7.69 15.07 10.73
C LEU A 224 6.83 15.08 12.00
N ALA A 225 7.44 15.10 13.17
CA ALA A 225 6.76 15.13 14.46
C ALA A 225 5.90 16.40 14.65
N GLN A 226 6.21 17.49 13.99
CA GLN A 226 5.47 18.76 14.10
C GLN A 226 4.11 18.71 13.38
N TYR A 227 3.96 17.83 12.40
CA TYR A 227 2.77 17.71 11.54
C TYR A 227 2.05 16.37 11.67
N ASP A 228 2.59 15.45 12.45
CA ASP A 228 2.18 14.04 12.52
C ASP A 228 2.25 13.35 11.14
N VAL A 229 3.34 13.54 10.43
CA VAL A 229 3.64 12.82 9.19
C VAL A 229 4.38 11.53 9.53
N ALA A 230 3.93 10.41 8.98
CA ALA A 230 4.61 9.13 9.13
C ALA A 230 5.76 9.00 8.12
N VAL A 231 6.74 8.17 8.44
CA VAL A 231 7.81 7.81 7.50
C VAL A 231 7.61 6.39 6.98
N SER A 232 7.59 6.25 5.66
CA SER A 232 7.77 4.99 4.95
C SER A 232 9.24 4.87 4.61
N LEU A 233 9.96 3.97 5.29
CA LEU A 233 11.39 3.76 5.00
C LEU A 233 11.51 3.04 3.66
N GLY A 234 12.00 3.75 2.66
CA GLY A 234 12.04 3.32 1.27
C GLY A 234 13.06 2.21 1.02
N ASP A 235 12.68 1.20 0.26
CA ASP A 235 13.54 0.09 -0.14
C ASP A 235 14.29 0.40 -1.44
N GLY A 236 15.25 1.30 -1.38
CA GLY A 236 16.05 1.75 -2.52
C GLY A 236 16.93 0.66 -3.15
N LEU A 237 17.22 -0.41 -2.40
CA LEU A 237 17.95 -1.59 -2.90
C LEU A 237 17.04 -2.81 -3.07
N ARG A 238 15.73 -2.60 -3.27
CA ARG A 238 14.82 -3.71 -3.59
C ARG A 238 15.25 -4.42 -4.88
N PRO A 239 15.03 -5.75 -5.00
CA PRO A 239 15.31 -6.47 -6.23
C PRO A 239 14.34 -6.04 -7.35
N GLY A 240 14.88 -5.97 -8.58
CA GLY A 240 14.10 -5.66 -9.78
C GLY A 240 13.72 -6.89 -10.61
N CYS A 241 14.08 -8.07 -10.14
CA CYS A 241 13.71 -9.37 -10.71
C CYS A 241 13.81 -10.45 -9.64
N ILE A 242 13.19 -11.61 -9.90
CA ILE A 242 13.20 -12.70 -8.91
C ILE A 242 14.60 -13.30 -8.69
N ALA A 243 15.51 -13.18 -9.66
CA ALA A 243 16.88 -13.67 -9.53
C ALA A 243 17.68 -12.93 -8.44
N ASP A 244 17.36 -11.66 -8.20
CA ASP A 244 18.03 -10.81 -7.21
C ASP A 244 17.34 -10.81 -5.84
N ALA A 245 16.24 -11.55 -5.69
CA ALA A 245 15.44 -11.57 -4.46
C ALA A 245 16.25 -12.10 -3.27
N ASN A 246 16.10 -11.44 -2.11
CA ASN A 246 16.74 -11.81 -0.84
C ASN A 246 18.27 -11.80 -0.92
N ASP A 247 18.84 -10.94 -1.74
CA ASP A 247 20.28 -10.81 -1.84
C ASP A 247 20.89 -9.98 -0.70
N GLU A 248 22.19 -9.92 -0.66
CA GLU A 248 22.93 -9.18 0.37
C GLU A 248 22.61 -7.67 0.35
N ALA A 249 22.44 -7.08 -0.83
CA ALA A 249 22.11 -5.66 -0.97
C ALA A 249 20.74 -5.33 -0.35
N GLN A 250 19.74 -6.12 -0.65
CA GLN A 250 18.39 -5.96 -0.08
C GLN A 250 18.41 -6.07 1.45
N PHE A 251 19.05 -7.10 1.98
CA PHE A 251 19.05 -7.34 3.42
C PHE A 251 19.95 -6.38 4.20
N ALA A 252 21.02 -5.88 3.61
CA ALA A 252 21.83 -4.82 4.22
C ALA A 252 21.03 -3.53 4.40
N GLU A 253 20.23 -3.14 3.41
CA GLU A 253 19.32 -2.00 3.54
C GLU A 253 18.23 -2.27 4.57
N LEU A 254 17.65 -3.45 4.58
CA LEU A 254 16.63 -3.83 5.56
C LEU A 254 17.14 -3.72 6.99
N ASP A 255 18.37 -4.14 7.25
CA ASP A 255 19.01 -4.04 8.57
C ASP A 255 19.20 -2.57 8.97
N THR A 256 19.57 -1.69 8.03
CA THR A 256 19.64 -0.24 8.28
C THR A 256 18.26 0.34 8.57
N MET A 257 17.22 -0.09 7.85
CA MET A 257 15.84 0.35 8.13
C MET A 257 15.39 -0.07 9.54
N GLY A 258 15.83 -1.23 10.02
CA GLY A 258 15.61 -1.65 11.42
C GLY A 258 16.23 -0.72 12.46
N GLU A 259 17.41 -0.18 12.19
CA GLU A 259 18.03 0.86 13.01
C GLU A 259 17.21 2.16 12.96
N LEU A 260 16.86 2.59 11.76
CA LEU A 260 16.16 3.87 11.54
C LEU A 260 14.76 3.89 12.17
N VAL A 261 14.04 2.78 12.14
CA VAL A 261 12.71 2.71 12.74
C VAL A 261 12.75 2.95 14.25
N LEU A 262 13.77 2.48 14.95
CA LEU A 262 13.95 2.76 16.37
C LEU A 262 14.21 4.24 16.63
N ARG A 263 14.98 4.89 15.76
CA ARG A 263 15.24 6.33 15.83
C ARG A 263 13.97 7.14 15.61
N ALA A 264 13.12 6.74 14.64
CA ALA A 264 11.83 7.38 14.41
C ALA A 264 10.91 7.25 15.63
N TRP A 265 10.77 6.05 16.20
CA TRP A 265 9.95 5.84 17.39
C TRP A 265 10.43 6.63 18.62
N ASN A 266 11.73 6.78 18.76
CA ASN A 266 12.32 7.60 19.84
C ASN A 266 11.92 9.07 19.72
N LYS A 267 11.61 9.54 18.50
CA LYS A 267 11.10 10.89 18.21
C LYS A 267 9.57 10.96 18.17
N ASN A 268 8.87 9.90 18.55
CA ASN A 268 7.41 9.75 18.44
C ASN A 268 6.89 9.88 16.99
N VAL A 269 7.69 9.51 16.02
CA VAL A 269 7.31 9.46 14.60
C VAL A 269 6.88 8.04 14.27
N GLN A 270 5.67 7.90 13.71
CA GLN A 270 5.18 6.63 13.20
C GLN A 270 5.98 6.23 11.96
N ALA A 271 6.31 4.95 11.86
CA ALA A 271 7.14 4.44 10.78
C ALA A 271 6.70 3.05 10.33
N PHE A 272 6.80 2.82 9.03
CA PHE A 272 6.67 1.50 8.43
C PHE A 272 7.77 1.27 7.40
N ILE A 273 7.95 0.03 6.99
CA ILE A 273 9.09 -0.45 6.19
C ILE A 273 8.58 -0.82 4.81
N GLU A 274 9.15 -0.26 3.75
CA GLU A 274 8.90 -0.75 2.40
C GLU A 274 9.62 -2.06 2.14
N GLY A 275 9.00 -2.90 1.32
CA GLY A 275 9.50 -4.22 0.98
C GLY A 275 9.45 -4.52 -0.51
N PRO A 276 9.98 -5.70 -0.90
CA PRO A 276 10.35 -6.01 -2.28
C PRO A 276 9.15 -6.14 -3.22
N GLY A 277 9.44 -5.87 -4.51
CA GLY A 277 8.49 -6.02 -5.61
C GLY A 277 8.65 -7.32 -6.42
N HIS A 278 9.76 -8.04 -6.29
CA HIS A 278 10.06 -9.26 -7.07
C HIS A 278 10.63 -10.32 -6.14
N VAL A 279 9.80 -11.29 -5.75
CA VAL A 279 10.23 -12.41 -4.89
C VAL A 279 9.50 -13.67 -5.33
N PRO A 280 10.20 -14.76 -5.70
CA PRO A 280 9.53 -16.01 -6.03
C PRO A 280 8.85 -16.60 -4.80
N LEU A 281 7.79 -17.38 -5.01
CA LEU A 281 6.93 -17.91 -3.93
C LEU A 281 7.70 -18.53 -2.76
N HIS A 282 8.71 -19.34 -3.05
CA HIS A 282 9.46 -20.08 -2.05
C HIS A 282 10.39 -19.21 -1.17
N LYS A 283 10.63 -17.95 -1.55
CA LYS A 283 11.45 -16.99 -0.78
C LYS A 283 10.62 -15.94 -0.02
N ILE A 284 9.32 -15.88 -0.20
CA ILE A 284 8.46 -14.87 0.43
C ILE A 284 8.47 -15.00 1.95
N LYS A 285 8.38 -16.22 2.47
CA LYS A 285 8.37 -16.45 3.91
C LYS A 285 9.66 -15.95 4.58
N GLU A 286 10.82 -16.28 4.03
CA GLU A 286 12.11 -15.81 4.53
C GLU A 286 12.18 -14.28 4.55
N ASN A 287 11.72 -13.63 3.48
CA ASN A 287 11.68 -12.17 3.39
C ASN A 287 10.85 -11.54 4.51
N MET A 288 9.64 -12.06 4.73
CA MET A 288 8.75 -11.56 5.78
C MET A 288 9.32 -11.81 7.19
N GLU A 289 9.83 -13.00 7.46
CA GLU A 289 10.42 -13.35 8.75
C GLU A 289 11.63 -12.47 9.06
N ARG A 290 12.45 -12.16 8.06
CA ARG A 290 13.60 -11.27 8.21
C ARG A 290 13.14 -9.84 8.57
N GLN A 291 12.13 -9.33 7.89
CA GLN A 291 11.58 -8.00 8.21
C GLN A 291 11.03 -7.97 9.63
N ILE A 292 10.24 -8.94 10.03
CA ILE A 292 9.67 -9.00 11.37
C ILE A 292 10.76 -8.94 12.44
N SER A 293 11.79 -9.76 12.30
CA SER A 293 12.86 -9.88 13.31
C SER A 293 13.81 -8.68 13.31
N HIS A 294 14.20 -8.17 12.15
CA HIS A 294 15.19 -7.09 12.04
C HIS A 294 14.59 -5.69 12.14
N CYS A 295 13.28 -5.54 11.88
CA CYS A 295 12.59 -4.26 11.94
C CYS A 295 11.61 -4.14 13.13
N HIS A 296 11.81 -4.94 14.18
CA HIS A 296 11.13 -4.80 15.48
C HIS A 296 9.60 -4.84 15.40
N ASN A 297 9.05 -5.68 14.52
CA ASN A 297 7.61 -5.79 14.24
C ASN A 297 6.96 -4.53 13.64
N ALA A 298 7.73 -3.58 13.10
CA ALA A 298 7.18 -2.48 12.35
C ALA A 298 6.34 -3.00 11.17
N PRO A 299 5.28 -2.30 10.77
CA PRO A 299 4.48 -2.71 9.62
C PRO A 299 5.32 -2.84 8.35
N PHE A 300 5.04 -3.86 7.54
CA PHE A 300 5.64 -4.05 6.22
C PHE A 300 4.69 -3.56 5.14
N TYR A 301 5.25 -2.82 4.18
CA TYR A 301 4.56 -2.29 3.02
C TYR A 301 5.27 -2.79 1.77
N THR A 302 4.69 -3.74 1.05
CA THR A 302 5.34 -4.44 -0.05
C THR A 302 4.71 -4.10 -1.40
N LEU A 303 5.51 -4.11 -2.44
CA LEU A 303 5.08 -3.97 -3.83
C LEU A 303 4.86 -5.37 -4.40
N GLY A 304 3.66 -5.86 -4.39
CA GLY A 304 3.35 -7.24 -4.75
C GLY A 304 3.65 -8.20 -3.61
N PRO A 305 4.63 -9.10 -3.76
CA PRO A 305 5.63 -9.15 -4.83
C PRO A 305 5.22 -9.95 -6.08
N LEU A 306 5.80 -9.57 -7.22
CA LEU A 306 5.75 -10.37 -8.45
C LEU A 306 6.51 -11.67 -8.20
N VAL A 307 5.87 -12.81 -8.47
CA VAL A 307 6.45 -14.13 -8.19
C VAL A 307 7.15 -14.75 -9.39
N THR A 308 7.04 -14.12 -10.54
CA THR A 308 7.70 -14.45 -11.80
C THR A 308 7.83 -13.18 -12.65
N ASP A 309 8.79 -13.15 -13.57
CA ASP A 309 9.09 -11.99 -14.42
C ASP A 309 8.65 -12.17 -15.87
N ILE A 310 7.90 -13.24 -16.19
CA ILE A 310 7.63 -13.66 -17.57
C ILE A 310 6.36 -13.04 -18.19
N ALA A 311 5.63 -12.21 -17.49
CA ALA A 311 4.27 -11.83 -17.88
C ALA A 311 4.05 -10.30 -18.00
N PRO A 312 4.83 -9.55 -18.81
CA PRO A 312 4.52 -8.15 -19.09
C PRO A 312 3.08 -7.99 -19.61
N GLY A 313 2.36 -6.99 -19.10
CA GLY A 313 0.92 -6.80 -19.39
C GLY A 313 -0.01 -7.56 -18.43
N TYR A 314 0.53 -8.49 -17.66
CA TYR A 314 -0.20 -9.30 -16.67
C TYR A 314 0.44 -9.24 -15.28
N ASP A 315 1.28 -8.26 -15.01
CA ASP A 315 2.01 -8.18 -13.74
C ASP A 315 1.12 -7.83 -12.54
N HIS A 316 -0.09 -7.32 -12.77
CA HIS A 316 -1.12 -7.27 -11.74
C HIS A 316 -1.50 -8.67 -11.23
N ILE A 317 -1.49 -9.68 -12.09
CA ILE A 317 -1.76 -11.08 -11.72
C ILE A 317 -0.56 -11.71 -11.04
N THR A 318 0.64 -11.63 -11.63
CA THR A 318 1.85 -12.24 -11.05
C THR A 318 2.15 -11.68 -9.67
N SER A 319 1.88 -10.39 -9.46
CA SER A 319 2.09 -9.74 -8.18
C SER A 319 0.96 -10.00 -7.18
N ALA A 320 -0.29 -10.17 -7.62
CA ALA A 320 -1.40 -10.50 -6.72
C ALA A 320 -1.20 -11.87 -6.04
N ILE A 321 -0.59 -12.83 -6.73
CA ILE A 321 -0.24 -14.13 -6.16
C ILE A 321 0.68 -13.95 -4.95
N GLY A 322 1.76 -13.21 -5.12
CA GLY A 322 2.71 -12.93 -4.04
C GLY A 322 2.14 -12.03 -2.96
N ALA A 323 1.32 -11.05 -3.35
CA ALA A 323 0.65 -10.14 -2.42
C ALA A 323 -0.28 -10.89 -1.46
N ALA A 324 -1.09 -11.81 -1.96
CA ALA A 324 -1.95 -12.63 -1.11
C ALA A 324 -1.13 -13.45 -0.10
N GLN A 325 -0.04 -14.06 -0.54
CA GLN A 325 0.81 -14.87 0.32
C GLN A 325 1.53 -14.04 1.38
N ILE A 326 2.16 -12.94 0.99
CA ILE A 326 2.91 -12.10 1.94
C ILE A 326 1.97 -11.36 2.89
N GLY A 327 0.78 -10.98 2.43
CA GLY A 327 -0.27 -10.40 3.27
C GLY A 327 -0.73 -11.38 4.35
N TRP A 328 -0.93 -12.64 4.00
CA TRP A 328 -1.22 -13.70 4.97
C TRP A 328 -0.09 -13.85 5.99
N LEU A 329 1.17 -13.80 5.56
CA LEU A 329 2.34 -13.96 6.42
C LEU A 329 2.64 -12.75 7.32
N GLY A 330 2.07 -11.58 7.03
CA GLY A 330 2.19 -10.43 7.92
C GLY A 330 2.32 -9.05 7.29
N THR A 331 2.43 -8.90 5.97
CA THR A 331 2.43 -7.57 5.34
C THR A 331 1.15 -6.82 5.68
N ALA A 332 1.30 -5.56 6.10
CA ALA A 332 0.21 -4.73 6.56
C ALA A 332 -0.47 -3.94 5.43
N MET A 333 0.30 -3.52 4.44
CA MET A 333 -0.18 -2.79 3.27
C MET A 333 0.51 -3.28 2.01
N LEU A 334 -0.27 -3.45 0.96
CA LEU A 334 0.17 -3.89 -0.36
C LEU A 334 0.13 -2.70 -1.32
N CYS A 335 1.24 -2.42 -1.98
CA CYS A 335 1.25 -1.50 -3.11
C CYS A 335 0.67 -2.20 -4.33
N TYR A 336 -0.33 -1.60 -4.95
CA TYR A 336 -0.96 -2.20 -6.11
C TYR A 336 -0.02 -2.22 -7.32
N VAL A 337 -0.30 -3.11 -8.25
CA VAL A 337 0.34 -3.19 -9.57
C VAL A 337 -0.77 -3.19 -10.62
N THR A 338 -0.60 -2.38 -11.65
CA THR A 338 -1.52 -2.32 -12.79
C THR A 338 -1.03 -3.20 -13.95
N PRO A 339 -1.89 -3.47 -14.95
CA PRO A 339 -1.45 -4.19 -16.16
C PRO A 339 -0.30 -3.51 -16.93
N LYS A 340 -0.08 -2.21 -16.68
CA LYS A 340 0.97 -1.43 -17.35
C LYS A 340 2.30 -1.36 -16.61
N GLU A 341 2.45 -2.12 -15.54
CA GLU A 341 3.72 -2.16 -14.81
C GLU A 341 4.88 -2.50 -15.76
N HIS A 342 5.97 -1.77 -15.65
CA HIS A 342 7.15 -1.81 -16.53
C HIS A 342 6.92 -1.36 -18.00
N LEU A 343 5.69 -1.00 -18.39
CA LEU A 343 5.33 -0.71 -19.77
C LEU A 343 4.87 0.72 -20.03
N GLY A 344 4.24 1.35 -19.04
CA GLY A 344 3.74 2.71 -19.22
C GLY A 344 2.97 3.25 -18.03
N LEU A 345 2.53 4.51 -18.15
CA LEU A 345 1.72 5.16 -17.14
C LEU A 345 0.27 4.62 -17.20
N PRO A 346 -0.31 4.18 -16.06
CA PRO A 346 -1.67 3.66 -16.05
C PRO A 346 -2.69 4.76 -16.34
N ASN A 347 -3.70 4.42 -17.12
CA ASN A 347 -4.91 5.23 -17.28
C ASN A 347 -5.92 4.87 -16.18
N LYS A 348 -7.08 5.54 -16.20
CA LYS A 348 -8.16 5.34 -15.22
C LYS A 348 -8.63 3.88 -15.12
N GLU A 349 -8.79 3.20 -16.25
CA GLU A 349 -9.23 1.80 -16.27
C GLU A 349 -8.14 0.85 -15.75
N ASP A 350 -6.89 1.12 -16.04
CA ASP A 350 -5.76 0.36 -15.48
C ASP A 350 -5.71 0.49 -13.96
N VAL A 351 -5.97 1.69 -13.43
CA VAL A 351 -6.08 1.95 -11.99
C VAL A 351 -7.20 1.08 -11.38
N ARG A 352 -8.37 1.06 -11.99
CA ARG A 352 -9.50 0.21 -11.54
C ARG A 352 -9.10 -1.25 -11.49
N ILE A 353 -8.53 -1.80 -12.55
CA ILE A 353 -8.09 -3.19 -12.61
C ILE A 353 -7.07 -3.49 -11.51
N GLY A 354 -6.09 -2.62 -11.32
CA GLY A 354 -5.09 -2.76 -10.27
C GLY A 354 -5.70 -2.77 -8.87
N VAL A 355 -6.61 -1.84 -8.57
CA VAL A 355 -7.29 -1.76 -7.28
C VAL A 355 -8.09 -3.03 -7.00
N ILE A 356 -8.94 -3.46 -7.95
CA ILE A 356 -9.75 -4.67 -7.78
C ILE A 356 -8.88 -5.90 -7.58
N THR A 357 -7.83 -6.06 -8.39
CA THR A 357 -6.87 -7.17 -8.27
C THR A 357 -6.29 -7.24 -6.85
N TYR A 358 -5.86 -6.10 -6.31
CA TYR A 358 -5.26 -6.06 -4.98
C TYR A 358 -6.26 -6.14 -3.84
N LYS A 359 -7.49 -5.68 -4.03
CA LYS A 359 -8.59 -5.96 -3.09
C LYS A 359 -8.86 -7.45 -2.97
N ILE A 360 -8.78 -8.19 -4.08
CA ILE A 360 -8.87 -9.65 -4.06
C ILE A 360 -7.73 -10.27 -3.26
N ALA A 361 -6.49 -9.85 -3.50
CA ALA A 361 -5.32 -10.35 -2.78
C ALA A 361 -5.39 -10.05 -1.28
N ALA A 362 -5.73 -8.82 -0.90
CA ALA A 362 -5.88 -8.39 0.49
C ALA A 362 -7.00 -9.17 1.20
N HIS A 363 -8.14 -9.35 0.56
CA HIS A 363 -9.25 -10.10 1.10
C HIS A 363 -8.91 -11.59 1.31
N ALA A 364 -8.22 -12.21 0.35
CA ALA A 364 -7.72 -13.58 0.48
C ALA A 364 -6.76 -13.73 1.67
N ALA A 365 -5.89 -12.74 1.89
CA ALA A 365 -4.99 -12.71 3.04
C ALA A 365 -5.76 -12.56 4.36
N ASP A 366 -6.79 -11.71 4.41
CA ASP A 366 -7.62 -11.50 5.60
C ASP A 366 -8.42 -12.77 5.96
N LEU A 367 -8.92 -13.50 4.97
CA LEU A 367 -9.52 -14.82 5.18
C LEU A 367 -8.52 -15.79 5.82
N ALA A 368 -7.32 -15.88 5.27
CA ALA A 368 -6.26 -16.78 5.75
C ALA A 368 -5.77 -16.40 7.16
N LYS A 369 -5.76 -15.12 7.51
CA LYS A 369 -5.45 -14.60 8.85
C LYS A 369 -6.56 -14.89 9.88
N GLY A 370 -7.72 -15.33 9.44
CA GLY A 370 -8.86 -15.65 10.31
C GLY A 370 -9.65 -14.42 10.79
N HIS A 371 -9.64 -13.32 10.05
CA HIS A 371 -10.47 -12.17 10.38
C HIS A 371 -11.95 -12.54 10.35
N PRO A 372 -12.71 -12.37 11.44
CA PRO A 372 -14.08 -12.90 11.55
C PRO A 372 -15.04 -12.28 10.53
N GLY A 373 -14.85 -11.02 10.17
CA GLY A 373 -15.67 -10.29 9.19
C GLY A 373 -15.39 -10.64 7.73
N ALA A 374 -14.25 -11.28 7.42
CA ALA A 374 -13.88 -11.57 6.04
C ALA A 374 -14.78 -12.65 5.42
N GLN A 375 -15.01 -13.76 6.13
CA GLN A 375 -15.80 -14.90 5.63
C GLN A 375 -17.27 -14.56 5.39
N ILE A 376 -17.82 -13.59 6.11
CA ILE A 376 -19.26 -13.24 6.01
C ILE A 376 -19.63 -12.85 4.58
N ARG A 377 -18.81 -12.00 3.94
CA ARG A 377 -19.07 -11.53 2.59
C ARG A 377 -19.03 -12.65 1.57
N ASP A 378 -18.06 -13.55 1.68
CA ASP A 378 -17.97 -14.75 0.83
C ASP A 378 -19.19 -15.66 1.00
N ASN A 379 -19.60 -15.90 2.25
CA ASN A 379 -20.78 -16.71 2.53
C ASN A 379 -22.06 -16.08 1.96
N ALA A 380 -22.24 -14.77 2.13
CA ALA A 380 -23.40 -14.06 1.62
C ALA A 380 -23.47 -14.10 0.09
N LEU A 381 -22.35 -13.86 -0.59
CA LEU A 381 -22.28 -13.91 -2.05
C LEU A 381 -22.49 -15.34 -2.56
N SER A 382 -21.87 -16.33 -1.93
CA SER A 382 -22.01 -17.74 -2.31
C SER A 382 -23.44 -18.25 -2.12
N LYS A 383 -24.12 -17.81 -1.04
CA LYS A 383 -25.54 -18.11 -0.82
C LYS A 383 -26.41 -17.47 -1.91
N ALA A 384 -26.19 -16.21 -2.23
CA ALA A 384 -26.89 -15.50 -3.31
C ALA A 384 -26.70 -16.21 -4.65
N ARG A 385 -25.48 -16.70 -4.95
CA ARG A 385 -25.19 -17.50 -6.14
C ARG A 385 -25.94 -18.81 -6.18
N TYR A 386 -25.96 -19.56 -5.09
CA TYR A 386 -26.67 -20.82 -4.99
C TYR A 386 -28.19 -20.66 -5.15
N GLU A 387 -28.74 -19.54 -4.66
CA GLU A 387 -30.15 -19.18 -4.74
C GLU A 387 -30.54 -18.46 -6.04
N PHE A 388 -29.60 -18.26 -6.97
CA PHE A 388 -29.78 -17.53 -8.23
C PHE A 388 -30.28 -16.08 -8.05
N ARG A 389 -29.91 -15.46 -6.93
CA ARG A 389 -30.19 -14.04 -6.65
C ARG A 389 -29.11 -13.19 -7.30
N TRP A 390 -29.20 -13.01 -8.62
CA TRP A 390 -28.16 -12.40 -9.44
C TRP A 390 -27.80 -10.98 -9.01
N ARG A 391 -28.80 -10.15 -8.71
CA ARG A 391 -28.57 -8.77 -8.28
C ARG A 391 -27.80 -8.69 -6.95
N ASP A 392 -28.11 -9.58 -6.01
CA ASP A 392 -27.42 -9.64 -4.73
C ASP A 392 -25.97 -10.07 -4.92
N GLN A 393 -25.71 -11.04 -5.85
CA GLN A 393 -24.32 -11.40 -6.19
C GLN A 393 -23.54 -10.18 -6.69
N PHE A 394 -24.11 -9.37 -7.58
CA PHE A 394 -23.43 -8.22 -8.14
C PHE A 394 -23.16 -7.17 -7.07
N HIS A 395 -24.14 -6.85 -6.22
CA HIS A 395 -24.00 -5.87 -5.14
C HIS A 395 -22.97 -6.31 -4.08
N LEU A 396 -22.81 -7.59 -3.83
CA LEU A 396 -21.83 -8.13 -2.90
C LEU A 396 -20.43 -8.25 -3.50
N SER A 397 -20.29 -8.16 -4.81
CA SER A 397 -19.01 -8.32 -5.51
C SER A 397 -18.11 -7.08 -5.36
N LEU A 398 -16.81 -7.25 -5.60
CA LEU A 398 -15.85 -6.15 -5.59
C LEU A 398 -16.01 -5.25 -6.83
N ASP A 399 -16.46 -5.81 -7.95
CA ASP A 399 -16.69 -5.09 -9.20
C ASP A 399 -18.09 -5.45 -9.75
N PRO A 400 -19.14 -4.82 -9.21
CA PRO A 400 -20.50 -5.11 -9.63
C PRO A 400 -20.77 -4.74 -11.08
N ASP A 401 -20.11 -3.69 -11.61
CA ASP A 401 -20.30 -3.24 -12.98
C ASP A 401 -19.82 -4.29 -13.97
N ARG A 402 -18.63 -4.85 -13.77
CA ARG A 402 -18.09 -5.92 -14.61
C ARG A 402 -18.91 -7.21 -14.52
N ALA A 403 -19.33 -7.57 -13.31
CA ALA A 403 -20.17 -8.75 -13.11
C ALA A 403 -21.49 -8.64 -13.85
N LEU A 404 -22.13 -7.47 -13.79
CA LEU A 404 -23.37 -7.18 -14.52
C LEU A 404 -23.16 -7.18 -16.03
N GLU A 405 -22.10 -6.54 -16.52
CA GLU A 405 -21.74 -6.49 -17.95
C GLU A 405 -21.60 -7.92 -18.50
N TYR A 406 -20.78 -8.75 -17.90
CA TYR A 406 -20.56 -10.12 -18.36
C TYR A 406 -21.81 -10.98 -18.29
N PHE A 407 -22.63 -10.79 -17.26
CA PHE A 407 -23.91 -11.47 -17.17
C PHE A 407 -24.83 -11.10 -18.33
N ASN A 408 -24.89 -9.80 -18.67
CA ASN A 408 -25.75 -9.29 -19.74
C ASN A 408 -25.29 -9.70 -21.15
N GLU A 409 -23.98 -9.92 -21.38
CA GLU A 409 -23.47 -10.45 -22.65
C GLU A 409 -24.13 -11.77 -23.06
N GLY A 410 -24.54 -12.55 -22.07
CA GLY A 410 -25.22 -13.84 -22.29
C GLY A 410 -26.69 -13.78 -22.67
N ARG A 411 -27.30 -12.60 -22.78
CA ARG A 411 -28.74 -12.40 -23.10
C ARG A 411 -29.68 -13.15 -22.16
N HIS A 412 -29.48 -12.96 -20.85
CA HIS A 412 -30.29 -13.66 -19.85
C HIS A 412 -31.65 -13.06 -19.63
N THR A 413 -32.59 -13.98 -19.44
CA THR A 413 -33.76 -13.77 -18.59
C THR A 413 -33.36 -14.07 -17.13
N ASP A 414 -34.09 -13.55 -16.15
CA ASP A 414 -33.87 -13.78 -14.70
C ASP A 414 -34.01 -15.27 -14.28
N GLY A 415 -33.47 -16.20 -15.09
CA GLY A 415 -33.60 -17.64 -14.91
C GLY A 415 -32.60 -18.22 -13.92
N GLU A 416 -32.88 -19.46 -13.53
CA GLU A 416 -32.05 -20.23 -12.58
C GLU A 416 -30.86 -20.90 -13.26
N TYR A 417 -30.18 -20.22 -14.16
CA TYR A 417 -28.95 -20.65 -14.84
C TYR A 417 -28.24 -19.51 -15.51
N CYS A 418 -26.99 -19.69 -15.85
CA CYS A 418 -26.23 -18.77 -16.70
C CYS A 418 -25.88 -19.43 -18.04
N THR A 419 -25.40 -18.65 -19.02
CA THR A 419 -25.04 -19.16 -20.36
C THR A 419 -23.91 -20.18 -20.34
N MET A 420 -23.10 -20.23 -19.29
CA MET A 420 -22.01 -21.20 -19.18
C MET A 420 -22.53 -22.66 -19.22
N CYS A 421 -23.57 -22.96 -18.46
CA CYS A 421 -24.13 -24.30 -18.37
C CYS A 421 -25.45 -24.46 -19.11
N GLY A 422 -26.22 -23.39 -19.28
CA GLY A 422 -27.58 -23.44 -19.81
C GLY A 422 -28.57 -24.08 -18.84
N PRO A 423 -29.85 -24.25 -19.27
CA PRO A 423 -30.94 -24.62 -18.37
C PRO A 423 -30.87 -26.06 -17.84
N ASN A 424 -30.23 -26.98 -18.59
CA ASN A 424 -30.26 -28.41 -18.29
C ASN A 424 -28.99 -28.94 -17.63
N PHE A 425 -27.90 -28.21 -17.64
CA PHE A 425 -26.60 -28.67 -17.15
C PHE A 425 -26.06 -27.85 -15.94
N CYS A 426 -26.88 -26.96 -15.37
CA CYS A 426 -26.47 -26.21 -14.20
C CYS A 426 -26.39 -27.11 -12.97
N ALA A 427 -25.18 -27.37 -12.48
CA ALA A 427 -24.93 -28.23 -11.33
C ALA A 427 -25.64 -27.74 -10.05
N MET A 428 -25.69 -26.43 -9.81
CA MET A 428 -26.37 -25.87 -8.65
C MET A 428 -27.88 -26.09 -8.71
N LYS A 429 -28.51 -25.96 -9.88
CA LYS A 429 -29.93 -26.26 -10.09
C LYS A 429 -30.21 -27.72 -9.83
N LEU A 430 -29.44 -28.63 -10.43
CA LEU A 430 -29.57 -30.07 -10.21
C LEU A 430 -29.33 -30.44 -8.74
N SER A 431 -28.37 -29.81 -8.08
CA SER A 431 -28.10 -30.06 -6.65
C SER A 431 -29.25 -29.62 -5.74
N ARG A 432 -29.97 -28.56 -6.08
CA ARG A 432 -31.18 -28.14 -5.35
C ARG A 432 -32.29 -29.14 -5.50
N ASP A 433 -32.43 -29.74 -6.69
CA ASP A 433 -33.45 -30.75 -6.95
C ASP A 433 -33.23 -32.04 -6.12
N LEU A 434 -31.97 -32.38 -5.80
CA LEU A 434 -31.65 -33.54 -4.96
C LEU A 434 -32.27 -33.44 -3.55
N LYS A 435 -32.41 -32.24 -3.00
CA LYS A 435 -33.07 -32.04 -1.69
C LYS A 435 -34.55 -32.36 -1.71
N ASN A 436 -35.17 -32.34 -2.89
CA ASN A 436 -36.59 -32.63 -3.06
C ASN A 436 -36.86 -34.12 -3.41
N VAL A 437 -35.84 -34.86 -3.84
CA VAL A 437 -35.97 -36.29 -4.21
C VAL A 437 -35.75 -37.20 -3.00
N GLY A 438 -35.12 -36.69 -1.92
CA GLY A 438 -34.83 -37.46 -0.70
C GLY A 438 -35.91 -37.35 0.41
N ASN A 439 -36.99 -36.61 0.16
CA ASN A 439 -38.17 -36.49 1.01
C ASN A 439 -39.38 -37.08 0.28
#